data_11f9cbc94c86f9a759428b0fc2cb143a
#
_entry.id   11f9cbc94c86f9a759428b0fc2cb143a
#
_cell.length_a   1.000
_cell.length_b   1.000
_cell.length_c   1.000
_cell.angle_alpha   90.00
_cell.angle_beta   90.00
_cell.angle_gamma   90.00
#
_symmetry.space_group_name_H-M   'P 1'
#
loop_
_entity.id
_entity.type
_entity.pdbx_description
1 polymer ?
#
loop_
_entity_poly.entity_id
_entity_poly.type
_entity_poly.pdbx_seq_one_letter_code
_entity_poly.pdbx_strand_id
1 'polypeptide(L)'
;MTRKGLWVINIVVLVSLLGCMAMIYSLSAKPANFMLSCSSELFNHEVGVADSDHYLLVDLVSKDGLAQINYRYYDLQGNSAGTISMAGKVNKVDTQRQMFDIAVTTKQENVGLKGQEKPEHYEYLSYISGIHLNKNGQHSLSVQVLERDDTKDYAIVLFQPSNTVCGC
;
A
#
# COMPACT_ATOMS: atom_id res chain seq x y z
N MET A 1 -12.05 -58.44 -2.61
CA MET A 1 -11.56 -57.33 -1.74
C MET A 1 -12.37 -57.33 -0.46
N THR A 2 -11.71 -57.43 0.68
CA THR A 2 -12.40 -57.47 1.99
C THR A 2 -12.90 -56.06 2.33
N ARG A 3 -14.08 -55.96 2.99
CA ARG A 3 -14.68 -54.70 3.43
C ARG A 3 -13.69 -53.79 4.21
N LYS A 4 -12.76 -54.38 4.93
CA LYS A 4 -11.68 -53.71 5.65
C LYS A 4 -10.64 -53.07 4.70
N GLY A 5 -10.34 -53.67 3.55
CA GLY A 5 -9.40 -53.13 2.56
C GLY A 5 -9.94 -51.87 1.87
N LEU A 6 -11.25 -51.82 1.55
CA LEU A 6 -11.90 -50.65 1.00
C LEU A 6 -11.88 -49.46 1.99
N TRP A 7 -12.05 -49.71 3.28
CA TRP A 7 -12.00 -48.68 4.31
C TRP A 7 -10.60 -48.05 4.44
N VAL A 8 -9.54 -48.87 4.38
CA VAL A 8 -8.16 -48.39 4.42
C VAL A 8 -7.83 -47.52 3.19
N ILE A 9 -8.27 -47.98 2.01
CA ILE A 9 -8.06 -47.19 0.77
C ILE A 9 -8.75 -45.81 0.86
N ASN A 10 -10.00 -45.75 1.34
CA ASN A 10 -10.71 -44.49 1.49
C ASN A 10 -10.04 -43.56 2.48
N ILE A 11 -9.51 -44.06 3.58
CA ILE A 11 -8.77 -43.25 4.57
C ILE A 11 -7.49 -42.70 3.93
N VAL A 12 -6.73 -43.50 3.19
CA VAL A 12 -5.49 -43.06 2.54
C VAL A 12 -5.79 -41.96 1.50
N VAL A 13 -6.83 -42.12 0.71
CA VAL A 13 -7.27 -41.13 -0.29
C VAL A 13 -7.69 -39.83 0.42
N LEU A 14 -8.44 -39.91 1.51
CA LEU A 14 -8.88 -38.73 2.25
C LEU A 14 -7.68 -37.96 2.85
N VAL A 15 -6.74 -38.67 3.47
CA VAL A 15 -5.52 -38.07 4.05
C VAL A 15 -4.66 -37.41 2.95
N SER A 16 -4.54 -38.07 1.78
CA SER A 16 -3.82 -37.51 0.63
C SER A 16 -4.47 -36.22 0.12
N LEU A 17 -5.80 -36.19 -0.01
CA LEU A 17 -6.54 -35.00 -0.43
C LEU A 17 -6.38 -33.84 0.56
N LEU A 18 -6.47 -34.12 1.86
CA LEU A 18 -6.25 -33.10 2.89
C LEU A 18 -4.81 -32.57 2.88
N GLY A 19 -3.83 -33.43 2.65
CA GLY A 19 -2.43 -33.04 2.49
C GLY A 19 -2.20 -32.14 1.28
N CYS A 20 -2.79 -32.48 0.12
CA CYS A 20 -2.75 -31.65 -1.07
C CYS A 20 -3.42 -30.28 -0.85
N MET A 21 -4.59 -30.26 -0.18
CA MET A 21 -5.28 -29.00 0.16
C MET A 21 -4.45 -28.10 1.07
N ALA A 22 -3.84 -28.68 2.12
CA ALA A 22 -2.96 -27.93 3.02
C ALA A 22 -1.72 -27.37 2.29
N MET A 23 -1.15 -28.15 1.36
CA MET A 23 -0.02 -27.72 0.54
C MET A 23 -0.40 -26.57 -0.40
N ILE A 24 -1.54 -26.67 -1.09
CA ILE A 24 -2.06 -25.60 -1.96
C ILE A 24 -2.32 -24.33 -1.14
N TYR A 25 -2.95 -24.46 0.03
CA TYR A 25 -3.20 -23.33 0.92
C TYR A 25 -1.92 -22.64 1.38
N SER A 26 -0.90 -23.40 1.77
CA SER A 26 0.39 -22.85 2.20
C SER A 26 1.16 -22.16 1.07
N LEU A 27 1.03 -22.65 -0.17
CA LEU A 27 1.65 -22.04 -1.36
C LEU A 27 0.90 -20.78 -1.82
N SER A 28 -0.43 -20.74 -1.64
CA SER A 28 -1.26 -19.56 -1.99
C SER A 28 -1.12 -18.40 -1.00
N ALA A 29 -0.68 -18.68 0.22
CA ALA A 29 -0.53 -17.67 1.28
C ALA A 29 0.80 -16.91 1.20
N LYS A 30 1.49 -16.89 0.05
CA LYS A 30 2.73 -16.11 -0.08
C LYS A 30 2.44 -14.61 0.05
N PRO A 31 3.16 -13.90 0.93
CA PRO A 31 3.03 -12.46 1.04
C PRO A 31 3.41 -11.79 -0.29
N ALA A 32 2.66 -10.77 -0.67
CA ALA A 32 2.96 -10.01 -1.87
C ALA A 32 4.25 -9.19 -1.65
N ASN A 33 5.28 -9.49 -2.44
CA ASN A 33 6.49 -8.71 -2.48
C ASN A 33 6.42 -7.80 -3.71
N PHE A 34 6.37 -6.49 -3.49
CA PHE A 34 6.33 -5.50 -4.56
C PHE A 34 6.98 -4.19 -4.14
N MET A 35 7.39 -3.41 -5.11
CA MET A 35 7.91 -2.06 -4.93
C MET A 35 7.24 -1.15 -5.95
N LEU A 36 6.75 0.00 -5.49
CA LEU A 36 6.19 1.06 -6.32
C LEU A 36 6.90 2.36 -5.96
N SER A 37 7.33 3.10 -6.96
CA SER A 37 7.86 4.46 -6.82
C SER A 37 7.07 5.36 -7.75
N CYS A 38 6.32 6.27 -7.18
CA CYS A 38 5.32 7.04 -7.88
C CYS A 38 5.52 8.53 -7.66
N SER A 39 5.10 9.35 -8.62
CA SER A 39 5.16 10.81 -8.52
C SER A 39 3.82 11.45 -8.82
N SER A 40 3.57 12.60 -8.22
CA SER A 40 2.42 13.45 -8.47
C SER A 40 2.82 14.91 -8.30
N GLU A 41 2.29 15.77 -9.16
CA GLU A 41 2.36 17.23 -8.99
C GLU A 41 1.24 17.66 -8.05
N LEU A 42 1.55 18.55 -7.11
CA LEU A 42 0.59 19.09 -6.16
C LEU A 42 0.27 20.52 -6.57
N PHE A 43 -1.01 20.78 -6.86
CA PHE A 43 -1.51 22.09 -7.22
C PHE A 43 -2.15 22.74 -6.00
N ASN A 44 -1.79 24.00 -5.73
CA ASN A 44 -2.48 24.80 -4.73
C ASN A 44 -3.82 25.29 -5.29
N HIS A 45 -4.91 25.06 -4.57
CA HIS A 45 -6.27 25.35 -5.02
C HIS A 45 -6.71 26.81 -4.71
N GLU A 46 -5.88 27.57 -4.01
CA GLU A 46 -6.18 28.98 -3.72
C GLU A 46 -5.90 29.89 -4.90
N VAL A 47 -7.01 30.36 -5.48
CA VAL A 47 -7.12 31.54 -6.33
C VAL A 47 -6.26 31.59 -7.60
N GLY A 48 -6.71 30.91 -8.64
CA GLY A 48 -6.55 31.44 -10.03
C GLY A 48 -5.16 31.33 -10.66
N VAL A 49 -4.17 30.79 -9.99
CA VAL A 49 -2.85 30.46 -10.54
C VAL A 49 -2.70 28.97 -10.57
N ALA A 50 -2.77 28.40 -11.78
CA ALA A 50 -2.53 26.97 -12.01
C ALA A 50 -1.01 26.72 -11.98
N ASP A 51 -0.37 26.97 -10.84
CA ASP A 51 1.05 26.69 -10.67
C ASP A 51 1.20 25.62 -9.58
N SER A 52 1.91 24.54 -9.91
CA SER A 52 2.23 23.52 -8.95
C SER A 52 3.35 24.04 -8.05
N ASP A 53 3.05 24.27 -6.77
CA ASP A 53 4.04 24.77 -5.82
C ASP A 53 4.96 23.67 -5.30
N HIS A 54 4.51 22.42 -5.38
CA HIS A 54 5.21 21.26 -4.82
C HIS A 54 5.01 20.02 -5.69
N TYR A 55 5.93 19.08 -5.55
CA TYR A 55 5.75 17.72 -6.06
C TYR A 55 5.90 16.68 -4.95
N LEU A 56 5.18 15.58 -5.13
CA LEU A 56 5.11 14.46 -4.22
C LEU A 56 5.77 13.24 -4.84
N LEU A 57 6.68 12.59 -4.11
CA LEU A 57 7.17 11.25 -4.41
C LEU A 57 6.64 10.28 -3.36
N VAL A 58 6.07 9.17 -3.82
CA VAL A 58 5.55 8.11 -2.97
C VAL A 58 6.28 6.82 -3.26
N ASP A 59 7.03 6.31 -2.28
CA ASP A 59 7.66 5.00 -2.36
C ASP A 59 6.92 4.02 -1.46
N LEU A 60 6.46 2.92 -2.04
CA LEU A 60 5.82 1.82 -1.32
C LEU A 60 6.63 0.54 -1.56
N VAL A 61 7.11 -0.04 -0.49
CA VAL A 61 7.81 -1.33 -0.49
C VAL A 61 7.04 -2.31 0.37
N SER A 62 6.74 -3.48 -0.20
CA SER A 62 6.20 -4.63 0.55
C SER A 62 7.14 -5.81 0.44
N LYS A 63 7.51 -6.36 1.58
CA LYS A 63 8.36 -7.55 1.69
C LYS A 63 7.92 -8.43 2.86
N ASP A 64 7.71 -9.71 2.59
CA ASP A 64 7.37 -10.72 3.61
C ASP A 64 6.14 -10.35 4.46
N GLY A 65 5.16 -9.66 3.83
CA GLY A 65 3.94 -9.21 4.50
C GLY A 65 4.09 -7.95 5.34
N LEU A 66 5.27 -7.34 5.36
CA LEU A 66 5.51 -6.01 5.93
C LEU A 66 5.48 -4.98 4.81
N ALA A 67 4.90 -3.83 5.08
CA ALA A 67 4.86 -2.72 4.13
C ALA A 67 5.41 -1.44 4.76
N GLN A 68 6.15 -0.69 3.96
CA GLN A 68 6.61 0.67 4.30
C GLN A 68 6.24 1.60 3.15
N ILE A 69 5.65 2.74 3.49
CA ILE A 69 5.31 3.79 2.55
C ILE A 69 5.93 5.10 3.01
N ASN A 70 6.53 5.83 2.07
CA ASN A 70 7.15 7.13 2.32
C ASN A 70 6.56 8.16 1.35
N TYR A 71 5.89 9.17 1.89
CA TYR A 71 5.44 10.35 1.16
C TYR A 71 6.50 11.42 1.35
N ARG A 72 7.17 11.85 0.28
CA ARG A 72 8.22 12.86 0.29
C ARG A 72 7.78 14.06 -0.52
N TYR A 73 7.74 15.21 0.12
CA TYR A 73 7.31 16.47 -0.48
C TYR A 73 8.50 17.35 -0.78
N TYR A 74 8.50 17.96 -1.94
CA TYR A 74 9.55 18.84 -2.41
C TYR A 74 8.95 20.11 -3.00
N ASP A 75 9.65 21.24 -2.84
CA ASP A 75 9.36 22.45 -3.58
C ASP A 75 9.89 22.38 -5.03
N LEU A 76 9.59 23.37 -5.85
CA LEU A 76 10.05 23.45 -7.24
C LEU A 76 11.57 23.54 -7.39
N GLN A 77 12.28 23.91 -6.34
CA GLN A 77 13.74 23.98 -6.30
C GLN A 77 14.38 22.65 -5.88
N GLY A 78 13.57 21.65 -5.52
CA GLY A 78 14.02 20.33 -5.07
C GLY A 78 14.38 20.25 -3.59
N ASN A 79 14.06 21.29 -2.79
CA ASN A 79 14.26 21.21 -1.34
C ASN A 79 13.13 20.42 -0.69
N SER A 80 13.45 19.68 0.36
CA SER A 80 12.46 18.90 1.09
C SER A 80 11.50 19.78 1.89
N ALA A 81 10.21 19.74 1.53
CA ALA A 81 9.13 20.42 2.24
C ALA A 81 8.52 19.58 3.38
N GLY A 82 8.83 18.28 3.42
CA GLY A 82 8.40 17.38 4.49
C GLY A 82 8.38 15.92 4.06
N THR A 83 8.26 15.03 5.05
CA THR A 83 8.15 13.59 4.80
C THR A 83 7.17 12.98 5.81
N ILE A 84 6.30 12.09 5.32
CA ILE A 84 5.45 11.23 6.16
C ILE A 84 5.81 9.78 5.82
N SER A 85 6.34 9.07 6.82
CA SER A 85 6.69 7.66 6.70
C SER A 85 5.72 6.83 7.52
N MET A 86 5.17 5.78 6.93
CA MET A 86 4.28 4.85 7.59
C MET A 86 4.79 3.43 7.40
N ALA A 87 4.66 2.58 8.42
CA ALA A 87 4.98 1.17 8.31
C ALA A 87 3.88 0.32 8.96
N GLY A 88 3.69 -0.88 8.42
CA GLY A 88 2.62 -1.76 8.86
C GLY A 88 2.69 -3.15 8.25
N LYS A 89 1.56 -3.86 8.29
CA LYS A 89 1.42 -5.21 7.73
C LYS A 89 0.42 -5.19 6.58
N VAL A 90 0.71 -5.95 5.53
CA VAL A 90 -0.26 -6.22 4.47
C VAL A 90 -1.28 -7.22 5.01
N ASN A 91 -2.53 -6.76 5.18
CA ASN A 91 -3.61 -7.59 5.71
C ASN A 91 -4.33 -8.37 4.62
N LYS A 92 -4.51 -7.75 3.46
CA LYS A 92 -5.28 -8.30 2.36
C LYS A 92 -4.67 -7.92 1.02
N VAL A 93 -4.68 -8.87 0.11
CA VAL A 93 -4.34 -8.67 -1.31
C VAL A 93 -5.53 -9.14 -2.13
N ASP A 94 -6.14 -8.23 -2.87
CA ASP A 94 -7.19 -8.53 -3.83
C ASP A 94 -6.60 -8.45 -5.24
N THR A 95 -6.25 -9.60 -5.79
CA THR A 95 -5.63 -9.69 -7.12
C THR A 95 -6.59 -9.34 -8.26
N GLN A 96 -7.90 -9.50 -8.07
CA GLN A 96 -8.90 -9.15 -9.08
C GLN A 96 -9.06 -7.62 -9.19
N ARG A 97 -9.03 -6.93 -8.06
CA ARG A 97 -9.12 -5.47 -7.99
C ARG A 97 -7.76 -4.79 -7.99
N GLN A 98 -6.69 -5.56 -8.02
CA GLN A 98 -5.32 -5.05 -7.87
C GLN A 98 -5.17 -4.11 -6.67
N MET A 99 -5.73 -4.51 -5.52
CA MET A 99 -5.80 -3.71 -4.32
C MET A 99 -5.05 -4.39 -3.17
N PHE A 100 -4.33 -3.58 -2.39
CA PHE A 100 -3.54 -3.99 -1.23
C PHE A 100 -4.02 -3.21 -0.02
N ASP A 101 -4.47 -3.90 1.03
CA ASP A 101 -4.84 -3.28 2.30
C ASP A 101 -3.71 -3.44 3.31
N ILE A 102 -3.24 -2.33 3.83
CA ILE A 102 -2.11 -2.24 4.76
C ILE A 102 -2.62 -1.72 6.10
N ALA A 103 -2.42 -2.49 7.18
CA ALA A 103 -2.63 -2.02 8.54
C ALA A 103 -1.37 -1.29 9.00
N VAL A 104 -1.40 0.02 8.95
CA VAL A 104 -0.32 0.89 9.43
C VAL A 104 -0.28 0.88 10.94
N THR A 105 0.87 0.54 11.52
CA THR A 105 1.09 0.47 12.98
C THR A 105 2.00 1.59 13.47
N THR A 106 2.83 2.15 12.59
CA THR A 106 3.74 3.25 12.94
C THR A 106 3.64 4.35 11.91
N LYS A 107 3.70 5.60 12.39
CA LYS A 107 3.74 6.81 11.58
C LYS A 107 4.81 7.73 12.13
N GLN A 108 5.62 8.27 11.26
CA GLN A 108 6.64 9.27 11.57
C GLN A 108 6.49 10.43 10.60
N GLU A 109 6.54 11.64 11.14
CA GLU A 109 6.46 12.88 10.38
C GLU A 109 7.74 13.67 10.58
N ASN A 110 8.31 14.16 9.50
CA ASN A 110 9.44 15.07 9.51
C ASN A 110 9.04 16.30 8.71
N VAL A 111 9.09 17.44 9.37
CA VAL A 111 8.82 18.74 8.75
C VAL A 111 10.09 19.20 8.07
N GLY A 112 9.97 19.77 6.87
CA GLY A 112 11.08 20.37 6.14
C GLY A 112 11.79 21.50 6.91
N LEU A 113 12.60 22.27 6.25
CA LEU A 113 13.36 23.35 6.85
C LEU A 113 12.45 24.38 7.56
N LYS A 114 12.90 24.89 8.71
CA LYS A 114 12.15 25.93 9.47
C LYS A 114 11.85 27.14 8.59
N GLY A 115 10.57 27.48 8.46
CA GLY A 115 10.10 28.62 7.68
C GLY A 115 9.63 28.30 6.27
N GLN A 116 9.68 27.04 5.86
CA GLN A 116 9.13 26.57 4.60
C GLN A 116 7.64 26.26 4.77
N GLU A 117 6.83 26.69 3.81
CA GLU A 117 5.39 26.42 3.78
C GLU A 117 5.16 24.93 3.54
N LYS A 118 4.24 24.36 4.31
CA LYS A 118 3.88 22.93 4.15
C LYS A 118 2.86 22.81 3.03
N PRO A 119 3.01 21.81 2.15
CA PRO A 119 1.97 21.53 1.17
C PRO A 119 0.65 21.17 1.86
N GLU A 120 -0.48 21.68 1.34
CA GLU A 120 -1.82 21.35 1.86
C GLU A 120 -2.07 19.84 1.94
N HIS A 121 -1.60 19.11 0.94
CA HIS A 121 -1.68 17.64 0.93
C HIS A 121 -0.93 17.00 2.09
N TYR A 122 0.21 17.57 2.53
CA TYR A 122 0.94 17.08 3.72
C TYR A 122 0.08 17.23 4.98
N GLU A 123 -0.52 18.41 5.17
CA GLU A 123 -1.38 18.67 6.33
C GLU A 123 -2.64 17.81 6.31
N TYR A 124 -3.25 17.67 5.15
CA TYR A 124 -4.41 16.79 4.95
C TYR A 124 -4.07 15.32 5.28
N LEU A 125 -3.00 14.77 4.70
CA LEU A 125 -2.57 13.38 4.95
C LEU A 125 -2.22 13.16 6.43
N SER A 126 -1.53 14.13 7.04
CA SER A 126 -1.21 14.09 8.47
C SER A 126 -2.48 14.03 9.32
N TYR A 127 -3.46 14.88 9.03
CA TYR A 127 -4.74 14.94 9.73
C TYR A 127 -5.55 13.65 9.56
N ILE A 128 -5.83 13.22 8.33
CA ILE A 128 -6.69 12.04 8.09
C ILE A 128 -6.08 10.74 8.63
N SER A 129 -4.76 10.59 8.53
CA SER A 129 -4.08 9.42 9.10
C SER A 129 -4.17 9.40 10.64
N GLY A 130 -4.31 10.57 11.27
CA GLY A 130 -4.57 10.69 12.71
C GLY A 130 -5.98 10.25 13.12
N ILE A 131 -7.01 10.67 12.35
CA ILE A 131 -8.40 10.34 12.69
C ILE A 131 -8.82 8.91 12.31
N HIS A 132 -8.18 8.29 11.32
CA HIS A 132 -8.49 6.92 10.90
C HIS A 132 -7.82 5.84 11.76
N LEU A 133 -7.17 6.21 12.86
CA LEU A 133 -6.67 5.25 13.84
C LEU A 133 -7.84 4.50 14.48
N ASN A 134 -7.86 3.18 14.33
CA ASN A 134 -8.82 2.33 15.03
C ASN A 134 -8.52 2.29 16.54
N LYS A 135 -9.36 1.59 17.32
CA LYS A 135 -9.19 1.45 18.79
C LYS A 135 -7.84 0.82 19.19
N ASN A 136 -7.16 0.15 18.28
CA ASN A 136 -5.85 -0.49 18.48
C ASN A 136 -4.68 0.40 18.03
N GLY A 137 -4.92 1.66 17.67
CA GLY A 137 -3.90 2.55 17.14
C GLY A 137 -3.42 2.18 15.73
N GLN A 138 -4.27 1.50 14.95
CA GLN A 138 -3.97 1.12 13.57
C GLN A 138 -4.76 1.98 12.60
N HIS A 139 -4.08 2.47 11.58
CA HIS A 139 -4.64 3.18 10.45
C HIS A 139 -4.71 2.23 9.24
N SER A 140 -5.85 2.16 8.57
CA SER A 140 -5.98 1.37 7.34
C SER A 140 -5.61 2.22 6.13
N LEU A 141 -4.66 1.74 5.36
CA LEU A 141 -4.25 2.31 4.08
C LEU A 141 -4.55 1.29 2.98
N SER A 142 -5.32 1.70 1.96
CA SER A 142 -5.56 0.88 0.78
C SER A 142 -4.81 1.47 -0.41
N VAL A 143 -4.15 0.63 -1.16
CA VAL A 143 -3.42 0.97 -2.39
C VAL A 143 -4.06 0.21 -3.54
N GLN A 144 -4.57 0.93 -4.52
CA GLN A 144 -5.25 0.35 -5.68
C GLN A 144 -4.55 0.77 -6.97
N VAL A 145 -4.18 -0.19 -7.80
CA VAL A 145 -3.72 0.07 -9.17
C VAL A 145 -4.96 0.31 -10.03
N LEU A 146 -5.11 1.53 -10.54
CA LEU A 146 -6.24 1.93 -11.38
C LEU A 146 -6.02 1.54 -12.83
N GLU A 147 -4.80 1.71 -13.30
CA GLU A 147 -4.40 1.41 -14.67
C GLU A 147 -2.94 0.94 -14.68
N ARG A 148 -2.62 0.01 -15.58
CA ARG A 148 -1.27 -0.48 -15.79
C ARG A 148 -1.07 -0.80 -17.26
N ASP A 149 0.02 -0.31 -17.84
CA ASP A 149 0.44 -0.62 -19.19
C ASP A 149 1.88 -1.17 -19.15
N ASP A 150 2.00 -2.49 -19.22
CA ASP A 150 3.29 -3.19 -19.18
C ASP A 150 4.15 -2.89 -20.43
N THR A 151 3.55 -2.38 -21.52
CA THR A 151 4.31 -2.06 -22.75
C THR A 151 4.98 -0.70 -22.65
N LYS A 152 4.41 0.21 -21.88
CA LYS A 152 4.92 1.56 -21.65
C LYS A 152 5.57 1.73 -20.28
N ASP A 153 5.59 0.65 -19.50
CA ASP A 153 6.20 0.60 -18.16
C ASP A 153 5.69 1.69 -17.21
N TYR A 154 4.35 1.85 -17.15
CA TYR A 154 3.71 2.76 -16.20
C TYR A 154 2.51 2.13 -15.49
N ALA A 155 2.21 2.63 -14.32
CA ALA A 155 0.98 2.36 -13.60
C ALA A 155 0.41 3.63 -12.95
N ILE A 156 -0.92 3.73 -12.88
CA ILE A 156 -1.62 4.77 -12.12
C ILE A 156 -2.15 4.14 -10.85
N VAL A 157 -1.80 4.70 -9.71
CA VAL A 157 -2.09 4.13 -8.40
C VAL A 157 -2.83 5.14 -7.53
N LEU A 158 -3.89 4.67 -6.87
CA LEU A 158 -4.68 5.42 -5.90
C LEU A 158 -4.33 4.97 -4.48
N PHE A 159 -4.00 5.92 -3.62
CA PHE A 159 -3.77 5.72 -2.19
C PHE A 159 -4.95 6.25 -1.39
N GLN A 160 -5.60 5.40 -0.59
CA GLN A 160 -6.71 5.77 0.28
C GLN A 160 -6.31 5.63 1.77
N PRO A 161 -6.81 6.50 2.65
CA PRO A 161 -7.90 7.46 2.49
C PRO A 161 -7.48 8.83 1.95
N SER A 162 -6.21 9.06 1.63
CA SER A 162 -5.75 10.38 1.14
C SER A 162 -6.29 10.77 -0.24
N ASN A 163 -6.86 9.81 -0.99
CA ASN A 163 -7.27 9.98 -2.38
C ASN A 163 -6.14 10.49 -3.30
N THR A 164 -4.90 10.17 -2.93
CA THR A 164 -3.72 10.55 -3.70
C THR A 164 -3.62 9.66 -4.93
N VAL A 165 -3.60 10.24 -6.11
CA VAL A 165 -3.36 9.53 -7.38
C VAL A 165 -1.97 9.87 -7.86
N CYS A 166 -1.17 8.86 -8.12
CA CYS A 166 0.22 9.02 -8.57
C CYS A 166 0.50 8.16 -9.80
N GLY A 167 1.35 8.67 -10.69
CA GLY A 167 1.97 7.90 -11.77
C GLY A 167 3.22 7.19 -11.27
N CYS A 168 3.30 5.91 -11.52
CA CYS A 168 4.44 5.06 -11.13
C CYS A 168 5.15 4.52 -12.35
#